data_aa0f23cb3d4301c852a2d9d358e53b3c
#
_entry.id   aa0f23cb3d4301c852a2d9d358e53b3c
#
_cell.length_a   1.000
_cell.length_b   1.000
_cell.length_c   1.000
_cell.angle_alpha   90.00
_cell.angle_beta   90.00
_cell.angle_gamma   90.00
#
_symmetry.space_group_name_H-M   'P 1'
#
loop_
_entity.id
_entity.type
_entity.pdbx_description
1 polymer ?
#
loop_
_entity_poly.entity_id
_entity_poly.type
_entity_poly.pdbx_seq_one_letter_code
_entity_poly.pdbx_strand_id
1 'polypeptide(L)'
;MPKVDLPLDQRNIIITRSKEGILDIKKIFTSKGANVFDLPAISIGDPDDLNPLDEALNQINDFHWIIFSSSNGIKFVDKRLRYFNSSLKECSKKTKIAVVGEKTSKTLDDFGIRLISYLQNSLLKV
;
A
#
# COMPACT_ATOMS: atom_id res chain seq x y z
N MET A 1 0.44 -37.96 -22.91
CA MET A 1 0.90 -36.67 -22.37
C MET A 1 1.34 -36.87 -20.93
N PRO A 2 2.59 -36.54 -20.61
CA PRO A 2 2.97 -36.58 -19.21
C PRO A 2 2.11 -35.57 -18.43
N LYS A 3 1.46 -36.00 -17.33
CA LYS A 3 0.82 -35.08 -16.38
C LYS A 3 1.92 -34.14 -15.87
N VAL A 4 1.78 -32.86 -16.13
CA VAL A 4 2.62 -31.86 -15.48
C VAL A 4 2.21 -31.88 -14.02
N ASP A 5 3.09 -32.40 -13.16
CA ASP A 5 2.86 -32.44 -11.73
C ASP A 5 3.03 -31.01 -11.19
N LEU A 6 1.91 -30.36 -10.95
CA LEU A 6 1.90 -28.98 -10.44
C LEU A 6 2.03 -29.00 -8.91
N PRO A 7 2.89 -28.16 -8.32
CA PRO A 7 3.23 -28.24 -6.89
C PRO A 7 2.03 -28.03 -5.96
N LEU A 8 0.94 -27.44 -6.45
CA LEU A 8 -0.28 -27.19 -5.67
C LEU A 8 -1.51 -27.88 -6.26
N ASP A 9 -1.29 -28.93 -7.09
CA ASP A 9 -2.41 -29.66 -7.67
C ASP A 9 -3.37 -30.17 -6.59
N GLN A 10 -4.68 -30.00 -6.81
CA GLN A 10 -5.78 -30.34 -5.90
C GLN A 10 -5.72 -29.67 -4.51
N ARG A 11 -4.88 -28.65 -4.30
CA ARG A 11 -4.88 -27.89 -3.03
C ARG A 11 -5.94 -26.79 -3.08
N ASN A 12 -6.73 -26.73 -2.02
CA ASN A 12 -7.74 -25.68 -1.82
C ASN A 12 -7.12 -24.56 -0.99
N ILE A 13 -7.12 -23.34 -1.55
CA ILE A 13 -6.54 -22.14 -0.92
C ILE A 13 -7.60 -21.06 -0.81
N ILE A 14 -7.76 -20.49 0.37
CA ILE A 14 -8.61 -19.32 0.61
C ILE A 14 -7.72 -18.08 0.71
N ILE A 15 -8.07 -17.02 -0.03
CA ILE A 15 -7.38 -15.73 0.02
C ILE A 15 -8.29 -14.71 0.70
N THR A 16 -7.83 -14.11 1.79
CA THR A 16 -8.60 -13.17 2.62
C THR A 16 -8.24 -11.70 2.42
N ARG A 17 -7.37 -11.39 1.45
CA ARG A 17 -6.98 -10.00 1.13
C ARG A 17 -8.16 -9.17 0.61
N SER A 18 -7.95 -7.84 0.56
CA SER A 18 -8.88 -6.95 -0.16
C SER A 18 -9.01 -7.37 -1.63
N LYS A 19 -10.14 -7.02 -2.25
CA LYS A 19 -10.43 -7.39 -3.66
C LYS A 19 -9.30 -7.00 -4.61
N GLU A 20 -8.71 -5.83 -4.42
CA GLU A 20 -7.61 -5.31 -5.24
C GLU A 20 -6.33 -6.15 -5.10
N GLY A 21 -6.10 -6.76 -3.95
CA GLY A 21 -4.92 -7.57 -3.68
C GLY A 21 -5.04 -9.05 -4.02
N ILE A 22 -6.25 -9.52 -4.36
CA ILE A 22 -6.51 -10.94 -4.64
C ILE A 22 -6.02 -11.36 -6.02
N LEU A 23 -6.23 -10.55 -7.05
CA LEU A 23 -6.05 -10.94 -8.46
C LEU A 23 -4.66 -11.48 -8.77
N ASP A 24 -3.61 -10.80 -8.33
CA ASP A 24 -2.23 -11.21 -8.63
C ASP A 24 -1.84 -12.49 -7.91
N ILE A 25 -2.22 -12.60 -6.64
CA ILE A 25 -1.96 -13.80 -5.81
C ILE A 25 -2.74 -14.99 -6.36
N LYS A 26 -3.99 -14.79 -6.73
CA LYS A 26 -4.85 -15.82 -7.33
C LYS A 26 -4.23 -16.41 -8.58
N LYS A 27 -3.73 -15.56 -9.51
CA LYS A 27 -3.04 -16.01 -10.72
C LYS A 27 -1.84 -16.90 -10.39
N ILE A 28 -1.03 -16.51 -9.41
CA ILE A 28 0.16 -17.27 -9.01
C ILE A 28 -0.23 -18.66 -8.50
N PHE A 29 -1.21 -18.76 -7.61
CA PHE A 29 -1.62 -20.05 -7.04
C PHE A 29 -2.33 -20.93 -8.07
N THR A 30 -3.21 -20.34 -8.90
CA THR A 30 -3.90 -21.07 -9.95
C THR A 30 -2.92 -21.63 -11.00
N SER A 31 -1.90 -20.87 -11.38
CA SER A 31 -0.87 -21.36 -12.30
C SER A 31 -0.06 -22.53 -11.76
N LYS A 32 -0.08 -22.73 -10.44
CA LYS A 32 0.57 -23.87 -9.75
C LYS A 32 -0.38 -25.04 -9.47
N GLY A 33 -1.62 -24.97 -9.97
CA GLY A 33 -2.61 -26.05 -9.89
C GLY A 33 -3.58 -25.95 -8.72
N ALA A 34 -3.54 -24.88 -7.91
CA ALA A 34 -4.45 -24.74 -6.77
C ALA A 34 -5.87 -24.37 -7.19
N ASN A 35 -6.84 -24.84 -6.41
CA ASN A 35 -8.20 -24.31 -6.38
C ASN A 35 -8.23 -23.11 -5.43
N VAL A 36 -8.50 -21.92 -5.97
CA VAL A 36 -8.41 -20.68 -5.19
C VAL A 36 -9.80 -20.10 -4.95
N PHE A 37 -10.10 -19.84 -3.68
CA PHE A 37 -11.35 -19.27 -3.22
C PHE A 37 -11.13 -17.87 -2.67
N ASP A 38 -11.88 -16.89 -3.19
CA ASP A 38 -11.81 -15.51 -2.76
C ASP A 38 -12.74 -15.29 -1.55
N LEU A 39 -12.16 -14.91 -0.41
CA LEU A 39 -12.90 -14.51 0.78
C LEU A 39 -12.38 -13.16 1.28
N PRO A 40 -12.73 -12.04 0.60
CA PRO A 40 -12.23 -10.73 0.99
C PRO A 40 -12.77 -10.34 2.38
N ALA A 41 -11.90 -10.42 3.39
CA ALA A 41 -12.24 -10.11 4.78
C ALA A 41 -12.09 -8.62 5.12
N ILE A 42 -11.44 -7.84 4.25
CA ILE A 42 -11.21 -6.40 4.39
C ILE A 42 -11.60 -5.69 3.10
N SER A 43 -12.19 -4.51 3.26
CA SER A 43 -12.37 -3.53 2.19
C SER A 43 -11.62 -2.25 2.54
N ILE A 44 -11.08 -1.60 1.51
CA ILE A 44 -10.41 -0.31 1.65
C ILE A 44 -11.38 0.74 1.13
N GLY A 45 -11.75 1.67 1.99
CA GLY A 45 -12.67 2.75 1.68
C GLY A 45 -12.18 4.07 2.26
N ASP A 46 -12.89 5.13 1.90
CA ASP A 46 -12.65 6.45 2.47
C ASP A 46 -13.09 6.45 3.95
N PRO A 47 -12.41 7.22 4.84
CA PRO A 47 -12.85 7.39 6.22
C PRO A 47 -14.23 8.05 6.29
N ASP A 48 -15.01 7.72 7.31
CA ASP A 48 -16.31 8.36 7.56
C ASP A 48 -16.17 9.85 7.88
N ASP A 49 -15.07 10.23 8.55
CA ASP A 49 -14.73 11.61 8.88
C ASP A 49 -13.35 11.97 8.32
N LEU A 50 -13.32 12.93 7.42
CA LEU A 50 -12.10 13.45 6.79
C LEU A 50 -11.53 14.67 7.52
N ASN A 51 -12.25 15.27 8.47
CA ASN A 51 -11.83 16.51 9.12
C ASN A 51 -10.45 16.41 9.79
N PRO A 52 -10.12 15.36 10.57
CA PRO A 52 -8.80 15.24 11.19
C PRO A 52 -7.66 15.16 10.17
N LEU A 53 -7.93 14.50 9.05
CA LEU A 53 -6.95 14.42 7.94
C LEU A 53 -6.79 15.78 7.27
N ASP A 54 -7.88 16.46 6.97
CA ASP A 54 -7.86 17.76 6.31
C ASP A 54 -7.14 18.82 7.15
N GLU A 55 -7.39 18.84 8.46
CA GLU A 55 -6.67 19.71 9.38
C GLU A 55 -5.17 19.45 9.37
N ALA A 56 -4.76 18.17 9.43
CA ALA A 56 -3.36 17.79 9.36
C ALA A 56 -2.73 18.15 8.01
N LEU A 57 -3.43 17.95 6.89
CA LEU A 57 -2.94 18.27 5.55
C LEU A 57 -2.82 19.79 5.32
N ASN A 58 -3.71 20.59 5.88
CA ASN A 58 -3.62 22.04 5.83
C ASN A 58 -2.38 22.58 6.57
N GLN A 59 -1.90 21.85 7.56
CA GLN A 59 -0.70 22.17 8.35
C GLN A 59 0.48 21.25 8.04
N ILE A 60 0.47 20.57 6.90
CA ILE A 60 1.45 19.52 6.57
C ILE A 60 2.90 20.02 6.61
N ASN A 61 3.12 21.28 6.26
CA ASN A 61 4.46 21.88 6.25
C ASN A 61 4.99 22.22 7.67
N ASP A 62 4.14 22.14 8.69
CA ASP A 62 4.53 22.36 10.09
C ASP A 62 5.07 21.06 10.72
N PHE A 63 4.83 19.92 10.06
CA PHE A 63 5.39 18.63 10.47
C PHE A 63 6.80 18.43 9.93
N HIS A 64 7.69 17.91 10.73
CA HIS A 64 9.04 17.56 10.31
C HIS A 64 9.08 16.26 9.50
N TRP A 65 8.20 15.32 9.82
CA TRP A 65 8.12 14.01 9.20
C TRP A 65 6.69 13.56 8.96
N ILE A 66 6.51 12.85 7.84
CA ILE A 66 5.32 12.03 7.58
C ILE A 66 5.80 10.59 7.45
N ILE A 67 5.14 9.66 8.15
CA ILE A 67 5.47 8.24 8.11
C ILE A 67 4.31 7.49 7.47
N PHE A 68 4.56 6.79 6.36
CA PHE A 68 3.58 5.93 5.72
C PHE A 68 3.89 4.46 6.01
N SER A 69 2.92 3.75 6.56
CA SER A 69 2.99 2.30 6.81
C SER A 69 2.35 1.47 5.70
N SER A 70 1.72 2.09 4.71
CA SER A 70 1.08 1.39 3.60
C SER A 70 1.06 2.20 2.31
N SER A 71 1.07 1.50 1.17
CA SER A 71 0.89 2.10 -0.15
C SER A 71 -0.45 2.80 -0.31
N ASN A 72 -1.51 2.28 0.33
CA ASN A 72 -2.83 2.89 0.28
C ASN A 72 -2.86 4.25 0.98
N GLY A 73 -2.14 4.39 2.10
CA GLY A 73 -1.99 5.66 2.79
C GLY A 73 -1.37 6.74 1.90
N ILE A 74 -0.30 6.41 1.16
CA ILE A 74 0.33 7.33 0.19
C ILE A 74 -0.66 7.78 -0.86
N LYS A 75 -1.35 6.84 -1.49
CA LYS A 75 -2.32 7.12 -2.56
C LYS A 75 -3.48 7.98 -2.07
N PHE A 76 -3.98 7.68 -0.87
CA PHE A 76 -5.11 8.40 -0.28
C PHE A 76 -4.73 9.84 0.10
N VAL A 77 -3.58 10.02 0.74
CA VAL A 77 -3.07 11.35 1.11
C VAL A 77 -2.79 12.20 -0.13
N ASP A 78 -2.15 11.66 -1.15
CA ASP A 78 -1.90 12.42 -2.40
C ASP A 78 -3.22 12.80 -3.10
N LYS A 79 -4.18 11.86 -3.19
CA LYS A 79 -5.52 12.13 -3.71
C LYS A 79 -6.19 13.29 -2.95
N ARG A 80 -6.08 13.29 -1.63
CA ARG A 80 -6.70 14.33 -0.79
C ARG A 80 -5.99 15.68 -0.92
N LEU A 81 -4.66 15.69 -0.99
CA LEU A 81 -3.88 16.90 -1.25
C LEU A 81 -4.23 17.52 -2.61
N ARG A 82 -4.45 16.70 -3.64
CA ARG A 82 -4.89 17.20 -4.96
C ARG A 82 -6.24 17.89 -4.92
N TYR A 83 -7.13 17.45 -4.05
CA TYR A 83 -8.39 18.14 -3.79
C TYR A 83 -8.16 19.57 -3.30
N PHE A 84 -7.07 19.83 -2.57
CA PHE A 84 -6.64 21.16 -2.13
C PHE A 84 -5.63 21.83 -3.07
N ASN A 85 -5.56 21.43 -4.34
CA ASN A 85 -4.62 21.95 -5.33
C ASN A 85 -3.13 21.79 -4.93
N SER A 86 -2.81 20.75 -4.17
CA SER A 86 -1.44 20.41 -3.76
C SER A 86 -1.12 18.96 -4.14
N SER A 87 0.06 18.49 -3.79
CA SER A 87 0.47 17.09 -3.99
C SER A 87 1.47 16.68 -2.92
N LEU A 88 1.59 15.37 -2.70
CA LEU A 88 2.58 14.84 -1.78
C LEU A 88 4.02 15.21 -2.21
N LYS A 89 4.26 15.27 -3.52
CA LYS A 89 5.55 15.70 -4.07
C LYS A 89 5.89 17.15 -3.71
N GLU A 90 4.92 18.05 -3.74
CA GLU A 90 5.13 19.44 -3.32
C GLU A 90 5.42 19.52 -1.81
N CYS A 91 4.65 18.78 -1.01
CA CYS A 91 4.85 18.74 0.44
C CYS A 91 6.22 18.16 0.82
N SER A 92 6.73 17.18 0.08
CA SER A 92 8.03 16.55 0.32
C SER A 92 9.24 17.50 0.19
N LYS A 93 9.04 18.67 -0.36
CA LYS A 93 10.09 19.71 -0.42
C LYS A 93 10.38 20.33 0.95
N LYS A 94 9.40 20.31 1.85
CA LYS A 94 9.50 20.92 3.20
C LYS A 94 9.43 19.88 4.31
N THR A 95 8.58 18.87 4.14
CA THR A 95 8.35 17.82 5.14
C THR A 95 9.02 16.53 4.69
N LYS A 96 9.84 15.93 5.53
CA LYS A 96 10.52 14.67 5.23
C LYS A 96 9.53 13.52 5.23
N ILE A 97 9.75 12.52 4.37
CA ILE A 97 8.88 11.36 4.26
C ILE A 97 9.68 10.11 4.62
N ALA A 98 9.11 9.29 5.51
CA ALA A 98 9.58 7.96 5.83
C ALA A 98 8.51 6.94 5.45
N VAL A 99 8.92 5.73 5.09
CA VAL A 99 8.00 4.64 4.78
C VAL A 99 8.43 3.35 5.46
N VAL A 100 7.46 2.50 5.74
CA VAL A 100 7.68 1.16 6.25
C VAL A 100 7.36 0.14 5.16
N GLY A 101 8.35 -0.69 4.83
CA GLY A 101 8.22 -1.77 3.86
C GLY A 101 8.55 -1.38 2.41
N GLU A 102 9.09 -2.37 1.69
CA GLU A 102 9.58 -2.21 0.32
C GLU A 102 8.46 -1.81 -0.67
N LYS A 103 7.28 -2.42 -0.54
CA LYS A 103 6.13 -2.10 -1.40
C LYS A 103 5.69 -0.64 -1.24
N THR A 104 5.71 -0.13 -0.01
CA THR A 104 5.36 1.26 0.28
C THR A 104 6.41 2.21 -0.30
N SER A 105 7.70 1.85 -0.18
CA SER A 105 8.82 2.58 -0.79
C SER A 105 8.66 2.69 -2.30
N LYS A 106 8.40 1.56 -2.96
CA LYS A 106 8.21 1.51 -4.41
C LYS A 106 7.02 2.38 -4.87
N THR A 107 5.93 2.38 -4.10
CA THR A 107 4.80 3.27 -4.38
C THR A 107 5.20 4.74 -4.30
N LEU A 108 6.04 5.12 -3.34
CA LEU A 108 6.50 6.49 -3.22
C LEU A 108 7.38 6.92 -4.41
N ASP A 109 8.24 6.00 -4.89
CA ASP A 109 9.05 6.22 -6.10
C ASP A 109 8.18 6.48 -7.33
N ASP A 110 7.04 5.77 -7.46
CA ASP A 110 6.06 5.98 -8.55
C ASP A 110 5.45 7.40 -8.52
N PHE A 111 5.40 8.03 -7.35
CA PHE A 111 5.01 9.45 -7.20
C PHE A 111 6.16 10.43 -7.46
N GLY A 112 7.35 9.93 -7.82
CA GLY A 112 8.54 10.74 -8.10
C GLY A 112 9.15 11.38 -6.86
N ILE A 113 8.98 10.75 -5.69
CA ILE A 113 9.51 11.20 -4.41
C ILE A 113 10.64 10.26 -4.01
N ARG A 114 11.86 10.77 -3.93
CA ARG A 114 13.02 10.00 -3.45
C ARG A 114 13.05 9.98 -1.93
N LEU A 115 13.17 8.78 -1.37
CA LEU A 115 13.37 8.61 0.05
C LEU A 115 14.75 9.09 0.48
N ILE A 116 14.79 9.82 1.60
CA ILE A 116 16.04 10.14 2.29
C ILE A 116 16.51 8.92 3.09
N SER A 117 15.57 8.15 3.63
CA SER A 117 15.83 6.88 4.29
C SER A 117 14.61 5.99 4.20
N TYR A 118 14.84 4.70 4.08
CA TYR A 118 13.78 3.72 4.12
C TYR A 118 14.06 2.75 5.28
N LEU A 119 13.06 2.50 6.10
CA LEU A 119 13.16 1.56 7.20
C LEU A 119 12.96 0.14 6.67
N GLN A 120 14.07 -0.55 6.45
CA GLN A 120 14.09 -1.98 6.10
C GLN A 120 13.79 -2.79 7.36
N ASN A 121 12.76 -3.60 7.27
CA ASN A 121 12.26 -4.52 8.29
C ASN A 121 11.51 -3.93 9.49
N SER A 122 10.30 -4.40 9.56
CA SER A 122 9.27 -4.32 10.56
C SER A 122 9.67 -4.71 11.99
N LEU A 123 10.67 -4.06 12.53
CA LEU A 123 10.89 -3.99 13.97
C LEU A 123 11.43 -2.60 14.25
N LEU A 124 10.54 -1.70 14.64
CA LEU A 124 10.92 -0.59 15.47
C LEU A 124 11.64 -1.15 16.69
N LYS A 125 12.95 -1.29 16.60
CA LYS A 125 13.79 -1.25 17.80
C LYS A 125 13.97 0.22 18.13
N VAL A 126 13.24 0.69 19.09
CA VAL A 126 13.49 1.91 19.84
C VAL A 126 14.87 1.82 20.46
#